data_b7ea39f8842e33cf63f1f387584c0aa8
#
_entry.id   b7ea39f8842e33cf63f1f387584c0aa8
#
_cell.length_a   1.000
_cell.length_b   1.000
_cell.length_c   1.000
_cell.angle_alpha   90.00
_cell.angle_beta   90.00
_cell.angle_gamma   90.00
#
_symmetry.space_group_name_H-M   'P 1'
#
loop_
_entity.id
_entity.type
_entity.pdbx_description
1 polymer ?
#
loop_
_entity_poly.entity_id
_entity_poly.type
_entity_poly.pdbx_seq_one_letter_code
_entity_poly.pdbx_strand_id
1 'polypeptide(L)'
;MCIRDRKNNLDITRAVFSGGESPFPYVDALDIDLFLSADVNDVKVAVENNIAAAHIFTDNYKPSTSNELRIGFDADAVIFSDEAERTYKQKGLKKYLKEEGKSKKLMNPGPFNGFLKKLNIIQSKFSVKNCPIRIALVTARAAPAHKRVINTLRKENIRIDETFFLGGLPKGKFLEGFSADIFFDDLTENCIEATSHVSTGHVPYGINNPK
;
A
#
# COMPACT_ATOMS: atom_id res chain seq x y z
N MET A 1 19.41 19.31 9.70
CA MET A 1 19.81 18.13 8.95
C MET A 1 20.62 17.20 9.83
N CYS A 2 20.20 15.95 9.98
CA CYS A 2 20.82 15.00 10.92
C CYS A 2 22.20 14.56 10.42
N ILE A 3 23.16 14.30 11.37
CA ILE A 3 24.48 13.76 11.02
C ILE A 3 24.36 12.44 10.26
N ARG A 4 23.33 11.62 10.58
CA ARG A 4 23.02 10.36 9.91
C ARG A 4 22.67 10.56 8.43
N ASP A 5 21.96 11.62 8.07
CA ASP A 5 21.53 11.89 6.70
C ASP A 5 22.74 12.18 5.80
N ARG A 6 23.66 13.01 6.29
CA ARG A 6 24.93 13.28 5.60
C ARG A 6 25.82 12.06 5.47
N LYS A 7 25.88 11.22 6.52
CA LYS A 7 26.69 10.00 6.51
C LYS A 7 26.20 8.98 5.48
N ASN A 8 24.89 9.00 5.16
CA ASN A 8 24.27 8.10 4.19
C ASN A 8 24.00 8.78 2.83
N ASN A 9 24.53 10.00 2.59
CA ASN A 9 24.31 10.78 1.36
C ASN A 9 22.83 10.96 1.01
N LEU A 10 21.96 11.14 2.01
CA LEU A 10 20.54 11.38 1.80
C LEU A 10 20.30 12.87 1.55
N ASP A 11 19.66 13.18 0.41
CA ASP A 11 19.28 14.55 0.08
C ASP A 11 17.93 14.93 0.73
N ILE A 12 17.96 15.08 2.07
CA ILE A 12 16.79 15.52 2.84
C ILE A 12 16.81 17.04 2.90
N THR A 13 15.91 17.68 2.16
CA THR A 13 15.86 19.15 2.01
C THR A 13 14.92 19.81 3.00
N ARG A 14 13.96 19.08 3.58
CA ARG A 14 12.96 19.62 4.52
C ARG A 14 12.91 18.76 5.77
N ALA A 15 12.80 19.40 6.93
CA ALA A 15 12.66 18.73 8.23
C ALA A 15 11.81 19.56 9.19
N VAL A 16 11.00 18.90 9.99
CA VAL A 16 10.29 19.47 11.12
C VAL A 16 10.74 18.75 12.39
N PHE A 17 11.11 19.50 13.41
CA PHE A 17 11.47 18.99 14.73
C PHE A 17 10.41 19.46 15.73
N SER A 18 9.51 18.59 16.14
CA SER A 18 8.36 18.90 16.98
C SER A 18 8.57 18.66 18.48
N GLY A 19 9.79 18.26 18.89
CA GLY A 19 10.10 18.02 20.31
C GLY A 19 9.37 16.84 20.93
N GLY A 20 8.91 15.88 20.11
CA GLY A 20 8.13 14.72 20.54
C GLY A 20 6.62 14.87 20.32
N GLU A 21 6.18 16.06 19.90
CA GLU A 21 4.79 16.26 19.49
C GLU A 21 4.53 15.67 18.10
N SER A 22 3.25 15.38 17.79
CA SER A 22 2.86 14.86 16.50
C SER A 22 3.28 15.79 15.35
N PRO A 23 3.93 15.28 14.28
CA PRO A 23 4.28 16.08 13.11
C PRO A 23 3.07 16.39 12.21
N PHE A 24 1.91 15.80 12.49
CA PHE A 24 0.73 15.85 11.64
C PHE A 24 0.27 17.27 11.27
N PRO A 25 0.31 18.30 12.15
CA PRO A 25 -0.09 19.67 11.80
C PRO A 25 0.71 20.30 10.64
N TYR A 26 1.86 19.71 10.28
CA TYR A 26 2.75 20.24 9.23
C TYR A 26 2.65 19.47 7.90
N VAL A 27 1.83 18.41 7.86
CA VAL A 27 1.71 17.50 6.69
C VAL A 27 1.24 18.27 5.45
N ASP A 28 0.22 19.09 5.58
CA ASP A 28 -0.30 19.91 4.47
C ASP A 28 0.73 20.93 3.97
N ALA A 29 1.46 21.57 4.88
CA ALA A 29 2.48 22.55 4.53
C ALA A 29 3.68 21.92 3.79
N LEU A 30 3.90 20.64 3.96
CA LEU A 30 4.97 19.87 3.31
C LEU A 30 4.52 19.22 1.99
N ASP A 31 3.23 19.27 1.64
CA ASP A 31 2.64 18.61 0.46
C ASP A 31 3.00 17.12 0.39
N ILE A 32 2.69 16.39 1.48
CA ILE A 32 3.09 14.99 1.65
C ILE A 32 2.11 14.07 0.93
N ASP A 33 2.63 13.17 0.11
CA ASP A 33 1.87 12.14 -0.59
C ASP A 33 1.82 10.80 0.14
N LEU A 34 2.80 10.56 1.02
CA LEU A 34 2.92 9.35 1.83
C LEU A 34 3.48 9.72 3.20
N PHE A 35 2.78 9.29 4.25
CA PHE A 35 3.21 9.45 5.64
C PHE A 35 3.56 8.09 6.25
N LEU A 36 4.78 7.94 6.71
CA LEU A 36 5.28 6.71 7.35
C LEU A 36 5.72 7.03 8.77
N SER A 37 5.18 6.30 9.75
CA SER A 37 5.51 6.52 11.17
C SER A 37 5.60 5.19 11.94
N ALA A 38 6.38 5.19 13.00
CA ALA A 38 6.37 4.13 14.01
C ALA A 38 5.28 4.37 15.09
N ASP A 39 4.61 5.52 15.07
CA ASP A 39 3.46 5.82 15.93
C ASP A 39 2.15 5.54 15.18
N VAL A 40 1.42 4.54 15.65
CA VAL A 40 0.15 4.12 15.04
C VAL A 40 -0.95 5.20 15.16
N ASN A 41 -0.90 6.05 16.18
CA ASN A 41 -1.90 7.10 16.36
C ASN A 41 -1.74 8.20 15.32
N ASP A 42 -0.50 8.63 15.06
CA ASP A 42 -0.20 9.58 13.98
C ASP A 42 -0.66 9.03 12.62
N VAL A 43 -0.44 7.72 12.37
CA VAL A 43 -0.87 7.07 11.13
C VAL A 43 -2.39 7.05 11.01
N LYS A 44 -3.13 6.73 12.10
CA LYS A 44 -4.60 6.76 12.09
C LYS A 44 -5.13 8.15 11.74
N VAL A 45 -4.58 9.18 12.37
CA VAL A 45 -4.96 10.58 12.10
C VAL A 45 -4.71 10.93 10.63
N ALA A 46 -3.56 10.53 10.06
CA ALA A 46 -3.24 10.78 8.66
C ALA A 46 -4.24 10.08 7.71
N VAL A 47 -4.54 8.80 7.94
CA VAL A 47 -5.52 8.03 7.13
C VAL A 47 -6.93 8.64 7.21
N GLU A 48 -7.37 9.08 8.40
CA GLU A 48 -8.67 9.75 8.59
C GLU A 48 -8.76 11.08 7.83
N ASN A 49 -7.63 11.73 7.59
CA ASN A 49 -7.53 12.95 6.78
C ASN A 49 -7.20 12.67 5.29
N ASN A 50 -7.44 11.45 4.82
CA ASN A 50 -7.25 11.01 3.42
C ASN A 50 -5.80 11.11 2.91
N ILE A 51 -4.82 11.03 3.79
CA ILE A 51 -3.41 10.92 3.44
C ILE A 51 -3.04 9.44 3.42
N ALA A 52 -2.35 8.99 2.38
CA ALA A 52 -1.80 7.64 2.37
C ALA A 52 -0.77 7.52 3.50
N ALA A 53 -1.05 6.65 4.48
CA ALA A 53 -0.20 6.52 5.64
C ALA A 53 -0.10 5.06 6.11
N ALA A 54 1.08 4.69 6.65
CA ALA A 54 1.29 3.36 7.18
C ALA A 54 2.19 3.37 8.43
N HIS A 55 1.83 2.52 9.38
CA HIS A 55 2.66 2.16 10.53
C HIS A 55 3.75 1.20 10.09
N ILE A 56 5.02 1.58 10.24
CA ILE A 56 6.17 0.81 9.76
C ILE A 56 6.66 -0.14 10.84
N PHE A 57 6.82 -1.40 10.45
CA PHE A 57 7.51 -2.42 11.25
C PHE A 57 9.01 -2.34 10.95
N THR A 58 9.81 -1.95 11.96
CA THR A 58 11.23 -1.56 11.78
C THR A 58 12.24 -2.68 11.94
N ASP A 59 11.81 -3.89 12.32
CA ASP A 59 12.72 -4.89 12.90
C ASP A 59 13.53 -5.71 11.87
N ASN A 60 13.19 -5.69 10.58
CA ASN A 60 13.79 -6.58 9.58
C ASN A 60 14.11 -5.90 8.23
N TYR A 61 14.73 -4.72 8.26
CA TYR A 61 15.15 -4.08 7.03
C TYR A 61 16.23 -4.89 6.30
N LYS A 62 15.93 -5.36 5.10
CA LYS A 62 16.92 -5.93 4.16
C LYS A 62 17.15 -4.90 3.05
N PRO A 63 18.35 -4.30 2.94
CA PRO A 63 18.61 -3.36 1.86
C PRO A 63 18.53 -4.06 0.51
N SER A 64 17.77 -3.48 -0.42
CA SER A 64 17.75 -3.92 -1.81
C SER A 64 19.06 -3.54 -2.49
N THR A 65 19.55 -4.41 -3.36
CA THR A 65 20.67 -4.13 -4.26
C THR A 65 20.22 -3.64 -5.63
N SER A 66 18.91 -3.54 -5.84
CA SER A 66 18.31 -3.08 -7.08
C SER A 66 18.35 -1.55 -7.19
N ASN A 67 18.50 -1.04 -8.41
CA ASN A 67 18.28 0.37 -8.73
C ASN A 67 16.80 0.71 -8.97
N GLU A 68 15.89 -0.27 -8.82
CA GLU A 68 14.45 -0.11 -8.94
C GLU A 68 13.83 -0.10 -7.53
N LEU A 69 12.90 0.82 -7.30
CA LEU A 69 12.03 0.80 -6.12
C LEU A 69 10.84 -0.13 -6.42
N ARG A 70 10.69 -1.20 -5.68
CA ARG A 70 9.65 -2.22 -5.86
C ARG A 70 8.66 -2.18 -4.70
N ILE A 71 7.43 -1.76 -4.99
CA ILE A 71 6.38 -1.56 -3.98
C ILE A 71 5.27 -2.57 -4.19
N GLY A 72 4.95 -3.32 -3.14
CA GLY A 72 3.78 -4.20 -3.08
C GLY A 72 2.62 -3.51 -2.36
N PHE A 73 1.40 -3.70 -2.86
CA PHE A 73 0.17 -3.22 -2.22
C PHE A 73 -0.86 -4.34 -2.12
N ASP A 74 -1.57 -4.41 -1.01
CA ASP A 74 -2.85 -5.12 -1.00
C ASP A 74 -3.92 -4.33 -1.78
N ALA A 75 -4.99 -5.02 -2.16
CA ALA A 75 -6.07 -4.42 -2.93
C ALA A 75 -7.12 -3.75 -2.04
N ASP A 76 -7.77 -4.55 -1.19
CA ASP A 76 -8.89 -4.12 -0.36
C ASP A 76 -8.38 -3.34 0.86
N ALA A 77 -9.10 -2.29 1.22
CA ALA A 77 -8.73 -1.39 2.33
C ALA A 77 -7.36 -0.68 2.19
N VAL A 78 -6.63 -0.87 1.08
CA VAL A 78 -5.38 -0.17 0.77
C VAL A 78 -5.54 0.66 -0.51
N ILE A 79 -5.49 0.04 -1.70
CA ILE A 79 -5.72 0.74 -2.98
C ILE A 79 -7.20 1.07 -3.17
N PHE A 80 -8.07 0.14 -2.80
CA PHE A 80 -9.52 0.27 -2.85
C PHE A 80 -10.12 0.34 -1.46
N SER A 81 -11.38 0.78 -1.38
CA SER A 81 -12.12 0.75 -0.11
C SER A 81 -12.37 -0.69 0.37
N ASP A 82 -12.80 -0.81 1.62
CA ASP A 82 -13.12 -2.09 2.28
C ASP A 82 -14.52 -2.64 1.92
N GLU A 83 -15.19 -2.10 0.88
CA GLU A 83 -16.58 -2.48 0.52
C GLU A 83 -16.73 -3.98 0.22
N ALA A 84 -15.72 -4.59 -0.37
CA ALA A 84 -15.73 -6.01 -0.70
C ALA A 84 -15.55 -6.89 0.54
N GLU A 85 -14.68 -6.49 1.47
CA GLU A 85 -14.52 -7.16 2.76
C GLU A 85 -15.78 -7.07 3.61
N ARG A 86 -16.45 -5.90 3.65
CA ARG A 86 -17.76 -5.74 4.29
C ARG A 86 -18.77 -6.72 3.74
N THR A 87 -18.81 -6.87 2.41
CA THR A 87 -19.66 -7.84 1.74
C THR A 87 -19.33 -9.26 2.15
N TYR A 88 -18.05 -9.62 2.19
CA TYR A 88 -17.58 -10.93 2.62
C TYR A 88 -17.98 -11.25 4.07
N LYS A 89 -17.70 -10.34 5.01
CA LYS A 89 -18.05 -10.52 6.42
C LYS A 89 -19.55 -10.62 6.67
N GLN A 90 -20.35 -9.83 5.96
CA GLN A 90 -21.80 -9.79 6.15
C GLN A 90 -22.54 -10.93 5.46
N LYS A 91 -22.06 -11.38 4.30
CA LYS A 91 -22.83 -12.27 3.41
C LYS A 91 -22.14 -13.61 3.14
N GLY A 92 -20.91 -13.79 3.63
CA GLY A 92 -20.09 -14.99 3.44
C GLY A 92 -19.50 -15.15 2.04
N LEU A 93 -18.56 -16.10 1.91
CA LEU A 93 -17.74 -16.30 0.71
C LEU A 93 -18.56 -16.53 -0.57
N LYS A 94 -19.56 -17.40 -0.51
CA LYS A 94 -20.36 -17.77 -1.71
C LYS A 94 -21.07 -16.56 -2.34
N LYS A 95 -21.65 -15.70 -1.49
CA LYS A 95 -22.36 -14.50 -1.93
C LYS A 95 -21.40 -13.41 -2.38
N TYR A 96 -20.31 -13.23 -1.67
CA TYR A 96 -19.21 -12.35 -2.07
C TYR A 96 -18.69 -12.67 -3.47
N LEU A 97 -18.29 -13.93 -3.74
CA LEU A 97 -17.79 -14.35 -5.05
C LEU A 97 -18.81 -14.12 -6.17
N LYS A 98 -20.10 -14.37 -5.89
CA LYS A 98 -21.18 -14.14 -6.86
C LYS A 98 -21.38 -12.66 -7.16
N GLU A 99 -21.38 -11.79 -6.13
CA GLU A 99 -21.58 -10.34 -6.28
C GLU A 99 -20.38 -9.70 -6.96
N GLU A 100 -19.16 -9.96 -6.47
CA GLU A 100 -17.91 -9.42 -7.04
C GLU A 100 -17.68 -9.90 -8.48
N GLY A 101 -17.92 -11.19 -8.78
CA GLY A 101 -17.71 -11.74 -10.12
C GLY A 101 -18.69 -11.19 -11.18
N LYS A 102 -19.86 -10.66 -10.77
CA LYS A 102 -20.87 -10.07 -11.65
C LYS A 102 -20.88 -8.56 -11.66
N SER A 103 -20.23 -7.93 -10.68
CA SER A 103 -20.24 -6.48 -10.54
C SER A 103 -19.60 -5.80 -11.74
N LYS A 104 -20.34 -4.86 -12.34
CA LYS A 104 -19.84 -3.92 -13.35
C LYS A 104 -19.44 -2.57 -12.72
N LYS A 105 -19.79 -2.35 -11.45
CA LYS A 105 -19.44 -1.14 -10.72
C LYS A 105 -17.95 -1.15 -10.42
N LEU A 106 -17.26 -0.04 -10.66
CA LEU A 106 -15.87 0.13 -10.28
C LEU A 106 -15.74 0.09 -8.75
N MET A 107 -14.57 -0.27 -8.27
CA MET A 107 -14.26 -0.21 -6.85
C MET A 107 -14.07 1.26 -6.41
N ASN A 108 -14.53 1.57 -5.21
CA ASN A 108 -14.27 2.88 -4.64
C ASN A 108 -12.79 2.99 -4.23
N PRO A 109 -12.19 4.18 -4.27
CA PRO A 109 -10.79 4.37 -3.87
C PRO A 109 -10.60 4.10 -2.38
N GLY A 110 -9.46 3.52 -2.04
CA GLY A 110 -8.93 3.38 -0.69
C GLY A 110 -7.89 4.46 -0.37
N PRO A 111 -7.30 4.43 0.84
CA PRO A 111 -6.39 5.48 1.29
C PRO A 111 -5.13 5.64 0.42
N PHE A 112 -4.64 4.58 -0.20
CA PHE A 112 -3.44 4.62 -1.05
C PHE A 112 -3.71 4.88 -2.54
N ASN A 113 -4.98 5.01 -2.96
CA ASN A 113 -5.32 5.24 -4.37
C ASN A 113 -4.68 6.51 -4.94
N GLY A 114 -4.68 7.61 -4.18
CA GLY A 114 -4.07 8.88 -4.57
C GLY A 114 -2.55 8.75 -4.76
N PHE A 115 -1.87 8.13 -3.81
CA PHE A 115 -0.45 7.86 -3.87
C PHE A 115 -0.09 6.97 -5.06
N LEU A 116 -0.84 5.90 -5.30
CA LEU A 116 -0.66 5.02 -6.45
C LEU A 116 -0.77 5.79 -7.78
N LYS A 117 -1.75 6.69 -7.90
CA LYS A 117 -1.89 7.54 -9.10
C LYS A 117 -0.68 8.45 -9.31
N LYS A 118 -0.10 9.02 -8.25
CA LYS A 118 1.13 9.81 -8.34
C LYS A 118 2.34 8.96 -8.77
N LEU A 119 2.48 7.74 -8.25
CA LEU A 119 3.50 6.79 -8.72
C LEU A 119 3.32 6.48 -10.22
N ASN A 120 2.09 6.30 -10.67
CA ASN A 120 1.79 6.07 -12.09
C ASN A 120 2.15 7.27 -12.98
N ILE A 121 2.00 8.50 -12.52
CA ILE A 121 2.48 9.70 -13.23
C ILE A 121 4.00 9.65 -13.39
N ILE A 122 4.73 9.20 -12.38
CA ILE A 122 6.19 9.02 -12.49
C ILE A 122 6.50 7.91 -13.48
N GLN A 123 5.86 6.73 -13.35
CA GLN A 123 6.05 5.60 -14.27
C GLN A 123 5.79 5.97 -15.74
N SER A 124 4.81 6.86 -15.99
CA SER A 124 4.45 7.28 -17.37
C SER A 124 5.56 8.07 -18.08
N LYS A 125 6.53 8.60 -17.34
CA LYS A 125 7.69 9.32 -17.90
C LYS A 125 8.80 8.40 -18.38
N PHE A 126 8.68 7.09 -18.15
CA PHE A 126 9.69 6.09 -18.48
C PHE A 126 9.11 4.99 -19.35
N SER A 127 9.94 4.38 -20.20
CA SER A 127 9.58 3.11 -20.83
C SER A 127 9.46 2.00 -19.80
N VAL A 128 8.68 0.97 -20.08
CA VAL A 128 8.45 -0.16 -19.14
C VAL A 128 9.76 -0.80 -18.67
N LYS A 129 10.75 -0.90 -19.56
CA LYS A 129 12.05 -1.54 -19.27
C LYS A 129 12.99 -0.69 -18.41
N ASN A 130 12.84 0.64 -18.48
CA ASN A 130 13.76 1.58 -17.83
C ASN A 130 13.07 2.37 -16.70
N CYS A 131 11.92 1.92 -16.25
CA CYS A 131 11.20 2.56 -15.16
C CYS A 131 11.86 2.24 -13.82
N PRO A 132 12.24 3.26 -13.01
CA PRO A 132 12.86 3.02 -11.71
C PRO A 132 11.87 2.58 -10.63
N ILE A 133 10.56 2.52 -10.94
CA ILE A 133 9.52 2.11 -10.01
C ILE A 133 8.75 0.93 -10.60
N ARG A 134 8.65 -0.14 -9.84
CA ARG A 134 7.78 -1.28 -10.14
C ARG A 134 6.75 -1.47 -9.06
N ILE A 135 5.53 -1.78 -9.46
CA ILE A 135 4.39 -1.91 -8.57
C ILE A 135 3.79 -3.31 -8.71
N ALA A 136 3.62 -3.99 -7.58
CA ALA A 136 2.88 -5.24 -7.50
C ALA A 136 1.58 -5.06 -6.71
N LEU A 137 0.51 -5.69 -7.19
CA LEU A 137 -0.72 -5.90 -6.43
C LEU A 137 -0.71 -7.33 -5.89
N VAL A 138 -0.82 -7.49 -4.57
CA VAL A 138 -0.74 -8.79 -3.89
C VAL A 138 -1.96 -8.97 -3.01
N THR A 139 -2.96 -9.70 -3.48
CA THR A 139 -4.27 -9.76 -2.81
C THR A 139 -4.75 -11.19 -2.56
N ALA A 140 -5.49 -11.37 -1.48
CA ALA A 140 -6.17 -12.63 -1.16
C ALA A 140 -7.35 -12.94 -2.10
N ARG A 141 -7.75 -12.02 -2.96
CA ARG A 141 -8.82 -12.26 -3.94
C ARG A 141 -8.48 -13.43 -4.87
N ALA A 142 -9.51 -14.16 -5.29
CA ALA A 142 -9.40 -15.23 -6.28
C ALA A 142 -10.44 -15.04 -7.40
N ALA A 143 -10.43 -15.92 -8.39
CA ALA A 143 -11.48 -15.97 -9.41
C ALA A 143 -12.84 -16.30 -8.76
N PRO A 144 -13.95 -15.66 -9.18
CA PRO A 144 -14.08 -14.63 -10.22
C PRO A 144 -13.94 -13.18 -9.71
N ALA A 145 -13.68 -12.96 -8.40
CA ALA A 145 -13.66 -11.63 -7.76
C ALA A 145 -12.52 -10.71 -8.27
N HIS A 146 -11.45 -11.27 -8.82
CA HIS A 146 -10.34 -10.53 -9.42
C HIS A 146 -10.75 -9.64 -10.61
N LYS A 147 -11.83 -9.98 -11.33
CA LYS A 147 -12.29 -9.26 -12.54
C LYS A 147 -12.58 -7.79 -12.25
N ARG A 148 -13.24 -7.53 -11.10
CA ARG A 148 -13.61 -6.16 -10.71
C ARG A 148 -12.39 -5.28 -10.47
N VAL A 149 -11.36 -5.82 -9.83
CA VAL A 149 -10.05 -5.16 -9.63
C VAL A 149 -9.42 -4.79 -10.97
N ILE A 150 -9.26 -5.77 -11.87
CA ILE A 150 -8.66 -5.55 -13.19
C ILE A 150 -9.43 -4.50 -13.99
N ASN A 151 -10.77 -4.56 -13.97
CA ASN A 151 -11.61 -3.61 -14.69
C ASN A 151 -11.46 -2.18 -14.13
N THR A 152 -11.35 -2.05 -12.80
CA THR A 152 -11.15 -0.74 -12.16
C THR A 152 -9.79 -0.16 -12.54
N LEU A 153 -8.72 -0.91 -12.41
CA LEU A 153 -7.35 -0.47 -12.76
C LEU A 153 -7.27 -0.04 -14.23
N ARG A 154 -7.85 -0.84 -15.14
CA ARG A 154 -7.90 -0.51 -16.58
C ARG A 154 -8.70 0.77 -16.85
N LYS A 155 -9.85 0.94 -16.21
CA LYS A 155 -10.71 2.11 -16.41
C LYS A 155 -10.06 3.39 -15.87
N GLU A 156 -9.31 3.28 -14.78
CA GLU A 156 -8.56 4.39 -14.18
C GLU A 156 -7.19 4.61 -14.85
N ASN A 157 -6.84 3.78 -15.85
CA ASN A 157 -5.54 3.81 -16.54
C ASN A 157 -4.35 3.68 -15.56
N ILE A 158 -4.50 2.83 -14.55
CA ILE A 158 -3.46 2.56 -13.56
C ILE A 158 -2.60 1.39 -14.03
N ARG A 159 -1.29 1.62 -14.16
CA ARG A 159 -0.32 0.59 -14.46
C ARG A 159 0.10 -0.14 -13.18
N ILE A 160 -0.07 -1.45 -13.18
CA ILE A 160 0.52 -2.39 -12.23
C ILE A 160 1.45 -3.30 -13.05
N ASP A 161 2.68 -3.50 -12.57
CA ASP A 161 3.66 -4.31 -13.30
C ASP A 161 3.43 -5.81 -13.09
N GLU A 162 3.07 -6.22 -11.85
CA GLU A 162 2.73 -7.60 -11.53
C GLU A 162 1.49 -7.67 -10.64
N THR A 163 0.68 -8.72 -10.81
CA THR A 163 -0.55 -8.89 -10.01
C THR A 163 -0.68 -10.34 -9.56
N PHE A 164 -0.76 -10.54 -8.25
CA PHE A 164 -0.90 -11.84 -7.60
C PHE A 164 -2.27 -11.95 -6.93
N PHE A 165 -3.13 -12.80 -7.50
CA PHE A 165 -4.44 -13.17 -6.94
C PHE A 165 -4.30 -14.50 -6.20
N LEU A 166 -4.07 -14.47 -4.89
CA LEU A 166 -3.54 -15.59 -4.12
C LEU A 166 -4.60 -16.54 -3.56
N GLY A 167 -5.88 -16.12 -3.53
CA GLY A 167 -6.95 -16.98 -2.99
C GLY A 167 -6.77 -17.35 -1.51
N GLY A 168 -6.08 -16.50 -0.74
CA GLY A 168 -5.83 -16.70 0.69
C GLY A 168 -4.48 -17.36 1.01
N LEU A 169 -3.61 -17.61 0.03
CA LEU A 169 -2.23 -18.04 0.32
C LEU A 169 -1.42 -16.92 0.99
N PRO A 170 -0.43 -17.27 1.84
CA PRO A 170 0.48 -16.31 2.45
C PRO A 170 1.20 -15.46 1.40
N LYS A 171 1.38 -14.16 1.69
CA LYS A 171 1.89 -13.19 0.73
C LYS A 171 3.43 -13.14 0.65
N GLY A 172 4.12 -13.45 1.76
CA GLY A 172 5.54 -13.22 1.93
C GLY A 172 6.43 -13.76 0.82
N LYS A 173 6.26 -15.03 0.43
CA LYS A 173 7.05 -15.64 -0.65
C LYS A 173 6.83 -15.02 -2.03
N PHE A 174 5.63 -14.49 -2.30
CA PHE A 174 5.35 -13.78 -3.56
C PHE A 174 6.02 -12.40 -3.56
N LEU A 175 6.02 -11.71 -2.42
CA LEU A 175 6.72 -10.45 -2.22
C LEU A 175 8.25 -10.62 -2.34
N GLU A 176 8.79 -11.70 -1.77
CA GLU A 176 10.21 -12.09 -1.93
C GLU A 176 10.55 -12.36 -3.41
N GLY A 177 9.72 -13.14 -4.12
CA GLY A 177 9.89 -13.42 -5.54
C GLY A 177 9.81 -12.16 -6.41
N PHE A 178 8.96 -11.21 -6.07
CA PHE A 178 8.90 -9.89 -6.69
C PHE A 178 10.10 -9.01 -6.28
N SER A 179 10.84 -9.38 -5.23
CA SER A 179 11.90 -8.58 -4.60
C SER A 179 11.38 -7.22 -4.13
N ALA A 180 10.24 -7.20 -3.45
CA ALA A 180 9.65 -5.98 -2.93
C ALA A 180 10.58 -5.31 -1.90
N ASP A 181 10.69 -3.98 -1.97
CA ASP A 181 11.39 -3.17 -0.97
C ASP A 181 10.46 -2.84 0.21
N ILE A 182 9.18 -2.64 -0.07
CA ILE A 182 8.14 -2.39 0.93
C ILE A 182 6.79 -2.94 0.47
N PHE A 183 6.00 -3.41 1.43
CA PHE A 183 4.64 -3.90 1.20
C PHE A 183 3.64 -3.22 2.14
N PHE A 184 2.48 -2.82 1.63
CA PHE A 184 1.39 -2.19 2.38
C PHE A 184 0.16 -3.07 2.42
N ASP A 185 -0.35 -3.31 3.64
CA ASP A 185 -1.52 -4.16 3.91
C ASP A 185 -2.34 -3.60 5.08
N ASP A 186 -3.67 -3.78 5.07
CA ASP A 186 -4.54 -3.35 6.16
C ASP A 186 -4.65 -4.37 7.30
N LEU A 187 -4.18 -5.60 7.09
CA LEU A 187 -4.18 -6.66 8.09
C LEU A 187 -2.83 -6.77 8.77
N THR A 188 -2.82 -6.54 10.08
CA THR A 188 -1.61 -6.67 10.91
C THR A 188 -0.97 -8.05 10.77
N GLU A 189 -1.76 -9.12 10.70
CA GLU A 189 -1.30 -10.50 10.54
C GLU A 189 -0.54 -10.70 9.23
N ASN A 190 -1.02 -10.13 8.13
CA ASN A 190 -0.32 -10.17 6.85
C ASN A 190 1.00 -9.39 6.90
N CYS A 191 0.99 -8.22 7.55
CA CYS A 191 2.21 -7.44 7.74
C CYS A 191 3.24 -8.24 8.55
N ILE A 192 2.85 -8.83 9.68
CA ILE A 192 3.74 -9.64 10.53
C ILE A 192 4.28 -10.85 9.76
N GLU A 193 3.43 -11.57 9.02
CA GLU A 193 3.86 -12.71 8.18
C GLU A 193 4.91 -12.28 7.15
N ALA A 194 4.68 -11.15 6.50
CA ALA A 194 5.55 -10.67 5.44
C ALA A 194 6.87 -10.05 5.95
N THR A 195 7.01 -9.65 7.24
CA THR A 195 8.23 -9.01 7.77
C THR A 195 9.49 -9.86 7.63
N SER A 196 9.35 -11.19 7.59
CA SER A 196 10.49 -12.09 7.36
C SER A 196 11.04 -12.02 5.92
N HIS A 197 10.28 -11.44 4.98
CA HIS A 197 10.58 -11.38 3.56
C HIS A 197 10.82 -9.95 3.05
N VAL A 198 10.08 -8.96 3.57
CA VAL A 198 10.05 -7.59 3.08
C VAL A 198 9.76 -6.60 4.21
N SER A 199 10.19 -5.34 4.07
CA SER A 199 9.70 -4.27 4.96
C SER A 199 8.21 -4.07 4.78
N THR A 200 7.45 -3.92 5.89
CA THR A 200 6.00 -3.83 5.85
C THR A 200 5.48 -2.54 6.47
N GLY A 201 4.40 -2.03 5.91
CA GLY A 201 3.63 -0.91 6.43
C GLY A 201 2.17 -1.30 6.63
N HIS A 202 1.71 -1.31 7.88
CA HIS A 202 0.31 -1.55 8.20
C HIS A 202 -0.53 -0.28 7.97
N VAL A 203 -1.59 -0.42 7.19
CA VAL A 203 -2.54 0.66 6.87
C VAL A 203 -3.77 0.49 7.77
N PRO A 204 -3.94 1.27 8.84
CA PRO A 204 -5.04 1.12 9.81
C PRO A 204 -6.36 1.67 9.25
N TYR A 205 -6.90 1.02 8.21
CA TYR A 205 -8.12 1.42 7.52
C TYR A 205 -9.06 0.22 7.31
N GLY A 206 -10.36 0.53 7.21
CA GLY A 206 -11.40 -0.45 6.89
C GLY A 206 -11.94 -1.22 8.07
N ILE A 207 -12.80 -2.18 7.78
CA ILE A 207 -13.60 -2.93 8.78
C ILE A 207 -12.75 -3.80 9.74
N ASN A 208 -11.52 -4.11 9.36
CA ASN A 208 -10.59 -4.88 10.18
C ASN A 208 -9.84 -4.00 11.20
N ASN A 209 -9.90 -2.69 11.03
CA ASN A 209 -9.21 -1.70 11.86
C ASN A 209 -10.23 -0.74 12.49
N PRO A 210 -10.92 -1.15 13.55
CA PRO A 210 -11.86 -0.27 14.25
C PRO A 210 -11.13 0.97 14.79
N LYS A 211 -11.89 2.08 14.83
CA LYS A 211 -11.41 3.38 15.33
C LYS A 211 -11.06 3.33 16.81
#